data_1021c16e05713edb4debdbe4d87ff0cf
#
_entry.id   1021c16e05713edb4debdbe4d87ff0cf
#
_cell.length_a   1.000
_cell.length_b   1.000
_cell.length_c   1.000
_cell.angle_alpha   90.00
_cell.angle_beta   90.00
_cell.angle_gamma   90.00
#
_symmetry.space_group_name_H-M   'P 1'
#
loop_
_entity.id
_entity.type
_entity.pdbx_description
1 polymer ?
#
loop_
_entity_poly.entity_id
_entity_poly.type
_entity_poly.pdbx_seq_one_letter_code
_entity_poly.pdbx_strand_id
1 'polypeptide(L)'
;YGIPELSDMHKDAVVHAKFTANPGCHASGFVIPVYPLVASGMIPKETPLTVFSLTGYSGGGKKMIAEYESPEKPELYNTPRIYGLNLKHKHLPEMQKICGLDVPPVFCPIVDDYYKGMAVTVMLQNSMLKGNPTAKDIHEALAAHYDGKKVVKVHPFGYEDPMIAAGTMAGKDSMELVVNGHEGQT
;
A
#
# COMPACT_ATOMS: atom_id res chain seq x y z
N TYR A 1 14.76 -5.79 6.04
CA TYR A 1 13.33 -5.56 5.80
C TYR A 1 12.85 -6.47 4.67
N GLY A 2 11.75 -7.21 4.90
CA GLY A 2 11.36 -8.37 4.10
C GLY A 2 10.56 -8.05 2.83
N ILE A 3 10.97 -7.06 2.03
CA ILE A 3 10.46 -6.85 0.67
C ILE A 3 11.66 -6.80 -0.30
N PRO A 4 12.14 -7.95 -0.76
CA PRO A 4 13.30 -8.03 -1.65
C PRO A 4 13.07 -7.41 -3.03
N GLU A 5 11.82 -7.21 -3.44
CA GLU A 5 11.43 -6.62 -4.72
C GLU A 5 11.74 -5.12 -4.84
N LEU A 6 11.99 -4.43 -3.70
CA LEU A 6 12.22 -2.99 -3.71
C LEU A 6 13.51 -2.59 -4.44
N SER A 7 14.58 -3.37 -4.26
CA SER A 7 15.85 -3.14 -4.97
C SER A 7 16.81 -4.31 -4.78
N ASP A 8 17.88 -4.35 -5.57
CA ASP A 8 18.94 -5.36 -5.40
C ASP A 8 19.59 -5.29 -4.01
N MET A 9 19.74 -4.08 -3.44
CA MET A 9 20.23 -3.89 -2.08
C MET A 9 19.28 -4.55 -1.04
N HIS A 10 17.97 -4.40 -1.19
CA HIS A 10 17.00 -5.04 -0.29
C HIS A 10 17.00 -6.55 -0.44
N LYS A 11 17.12 -7.05 -1.67
CA LYS A 11 17.23 -8.48 -1.96
C LYS A 11 18.48 -9.07 -1.32
N ASP A 12 19.63 -8.45 -1.52
CA ASP A 12 20.91 -8.87 -0.95
C ASP A 12 20.87 -8.86 0.58
N ALA A 13 20.31 -7.79 1.16
CA ALA A 13 20.13 -7.70 2.61
C ALA A 13 19.25 -8.82 3.17
N VAL A 14 18.18 -9.22 2.48
CA VAL A 14 17.33 -10.35 2.90
C VAL A 14 18.09 -11.68 2.81
N VAL A 15 18.83 -11.90 1.73
CA VAL A 15 19.61 -13.14 1.51
C VAL A 15 20.65 -13.36 2.60
N HIS A 16 21.34 -12.30 3.04
CA HIS A 16 22.43 -12.40 4.00
C HIS A 16 22.02 -12.12 5.46
N ALA A 17 20.77 -11.74 5.70
CA ALA A 17 20.30 -11.40 7.03
C ALA A 17 20.16 -12.63 7.93
N LYS A 18 20.66 -12.52 9.17
CA LYS A 18 20.33 -13.48 10.24
C LYS A 18 18.87 -13.38 10.69
N PHE A 19 18.31 -12.19 10.65
CA PHE A 19 16.92 -11.91 10.98
C PHE A 19 16.34 -10.94 9.97
N THR A 20 15.13 -11.22 9.49
CA THR A 20 14.41 -10.35 8.57
C THR A 20 13.12 -9.86 9.22
N ALA A 21 12.95 -8.54 9.30
CA ALA A 21 11.71 -7.94 9.77
C ALA A 21 10.60 -8.19 8.74
N ASN A 22 9.51 -8.84 9.17
CA ASN A 22 8.33 -9.01 8.33
C ASN A 22 7.59 -7.68 8.19
N PRO A 23 7.27 -7.23 6.97
CA PRO A 23 6.56 -5.97 6.74
C PRO A 23 5.16 -5.96 7.34
N GLY A 24 4.72 -4.80 7.81
CA GLY A 24 3.32 -4.58 8.15
C GLY A 24 2.45 -4.55 6.89
N CYS A 25 1.23 -5.09 6.98
CA CYS A 25 0.36 -5.25 5.80
C CYS A 25 0.03 -3.92 5.09
N HIS A 26 -0.39 -2.88 5.84
CA HIS A 26 -0.62 -1.55 5.24
C HIS A 26 0.68 -0.90 4.76
N ALA A 27 1.79 -1.16 5.47
CA ALA A 27 3.09 -0.65 5.04
C ALA A 27 3.51 -1.27 3.71
N SER A 28 3.32 -2.58 3.50
CA SER A 28 3.59 -3.22 2.21
C SER A 28 2.79 -2.60 1.07
N GLY A 29 1.48 -2.39 1.29
CA GLY A 29 0.60 -1.77 0.29
C GLY A 29 0.98 -0.33 -0.07
N PHE A 30 1.62 0.40 0.85
CA PHE A 30 2.14 1.74 0.60
C PHE A 30 3.56 1.73 0.02
N VAL A 31 4.46 0.96 0.62
CA VAL A 31 5.89 0.96 0.27
C VAL A 31 6.11 0.47 -1.15
N ILE A 32 5.42 -0.58 -1.57
CA ILE A 32 5.60 -1.16 -2.90
C ILE A 32 5.30 -0.14 -4.02
N PRO A 33 4.18 0.60 -4.07
CA PRO A 33 4.00 1.61 -5.12
C PRO A 33 4.84 2.88 -4.92
N VAL A 34 5.17 3.27 -3.68
CA VAL A 34 5.80 4.58 -3.41
C VAL A 34 7.32 4.54 -3.48
N TYR A 35 7.95 3.47 -2.96
CA TYR A 35 9.42 3.37 -2.92
C TYR A 35 10.09 3.60 -4.28
N PRO A 36 9.66 2.97 -5.39
CA PRO A 36 10.30 3.17 -6.69
C PRO A 36 10.21 4.61 -7.19
N LEU A 37 9.09 5.27 -6.92
CA LEU A 37 8.84 6.64 -7.36
C LEU A 37 9.66 7.66 -6.55
N VAL A 38 9.88 7.40 -5.25
CA VAL A 38 10.79 8.21 -4.42
C VAL A 38 12.23 7.93 -4.80
N ALA A 39 12.62 6.68 -4.98
CA ALA A 39 13.99 6.29 -5.33
C ALA A 39 14.42 6.83 -6.70
N SER A 40 13.51 6.95 -7.65
CA SER A 40 13.75 7.61 -8.95
C SER A 40 13.76 9.13 -8.87
N GLY A 41 13.33 9.71 -7.75
CA GLY A 41 13.17 11.15 -7.56
C GLY A 41 11.91 11.73 -8.23
N MET A 42 11.00 10.91 -8.74
CA MET A 42 9.72 11.34 -9.27
C MET A 42 8.82 11.92 -8.16
N ILE A 43 8.80 11.28 -6.99
CA ILE A 43 8.21 11.83 -5.76
C ILE A 43 9.32 12.46 -4.94
N PRO A 44 9.36 13.79 -4.75
CA PRO A 44 10.25 14.44 -3.80
C PRO A 44 10.04 13.92 -2.36
N LYS A 45 11.10 13.79 -1.57
CA LYS A 45 11.03 13.21 -0.21
C LYS A 45 10.14 14.01 0.74
N GLU A 46 10.05 15.32 0.51
CA GLU A 46 9.24 16.25 1.26
C GLU A 46 7.76 16.27 0.87
N THR A 47 7.37 15.52 -0.19
CA THR A 47 5.98 15.50 -0.68
C THR A 47 5.04 14.92 0.38
N PRO A 48 4.00 15.67 0.83
CA PRO A 48 3.00 15.15 1.75
C PRO A 48 2.08 14.17 1.04
N LEU A 49 2.24 12.88 1.32
CA LEU A 49 1.42 11.83 0.73
C LEU A 49 0.20 11.50 1.59
N THR A 50 -0.88 11.14 0.95
CA THR A 50 -2.08 10.61 1.58
C THR A 50 -2.31 9.18 1.14
N VAL A 51 -2.63 8.31 2.08
CA VAL A 51 -2.88 6.91 1.82
C VAL A 51 -4.17 6.44 2.50
N PHE A 52 -4.96 5.74 1.75
CA PHE A 52 -6.23 5.15 2.11
C PHE A 52 -6.13 3.63 2.08
N SER A 53 -6.67 2.94 3.06
CA SER A 53 -6.53 1.47 3.08
C SER A 53 -7.77 0.79 3.62
N LEU A 54 -8.41 -0.01 2.78
CA LEU A 54 -9.48 -0.92 3.16
C LEU A 54 -8.87 -2.26 3.58
N THR A 55 -9.33 -2.84 4.69
CA THR A 55 -8.84 -4.13 5.18
C THR A 55 -9.94 -4.95 5.82
N GLY A 56 -9.85 -6.27 5.64
CA GLY A 56 -10.64 -7.21 6.41
C GLY A 56 -10.19 -7.29 7.88
N TYR A 57 -11.09 -7.75 8.75
CA TYR A 57 -10.88 -7.73 10.21
C TYR A 57 -9.79 -8.69 10.71
N SER A 58 -9.40 -9.71 9.95
CA SER A 58 -8.33 -10.63 10.38
C SER A 58 -6.98 -9.94 10.57
N GLY A 59 -6.74 -8.80 9.90
CA GLY A 59 -5.55 -7.97 10.08
C GLY A 59 -5.39 -7.37 11.49
N GLY A 60 -6.48 -7.25 12.25
CA GLY A 60 -6.48 -6.79 13.64
C GLY A 60 -6.09 -7.86 14.66
N GLY A 61 -5.81 -9.10 14.20
CA GLY A 61 -5.40 -10.23 15.04
C GLY A 61 -6.54 -10.85 15.85
N LYS A 62 -6.20 -11.77 16.74
CA LYS A 62 -7.16 -12.63 17.46
C LYS A 62 -8.28 -11.86 18.16
N LYS A 63 -7.99 -10.70 18.74
CA LYS A 63 -9.00 -9.90 19.44
C LYS A 63 -10.06 -9.38 18.47
N MET A 64 -9.65 -8.76 17.38
CA MET A 64 -10.59 -8.22 16.38
C MET A 64 -11.37 -9.33 15.69
N ILE A 65 -10.73 -10.46 15.40
CA ILE A 65 -11.42 -11.65 14.86
C ILE A 65 -12.55 -12.09 15.80
N ALA A 66 -12.25 -12.26 17.08
CA ALA A 66 -13.25 -12.66 18.07
C ALA A 66 -14.40 -11.65 18.21
N GLU A 67 -14.10 -10.33 18.09
CA GLU A 67 -15.11 -9.28 18.13
C GLU A 67 -16.05 -9.34 16.89
N TYR A 68 -15.51 -9.55 15.70
CA TYR A 68 -16.30 -9.62 14.46
C TYR A 68 -17.08 -10.93 14.29
N GLU A 69 -16.57 -12.02 14.84
CA GLU A 69 -17.21 -13.34 14.76
C GLU A 69 -18.12 -13.66 15.96
N SER A 70 -18.23 -12.74 16.92
CA SER A 70 -19.09 -12.88 18.09
C SER A 70 -20.57 -12.92 17.69
N PRO A 71 -21.38 -13.82 18.29
CA PRO A 71 -22.84 -13.76 18.17
C PRO A 71 -23.45 -12.44 18.68
N GLU A 72 -22.72 -11.76 19.59
CA GLU A 72 -23.10 -10.46 20.17
C GLU A 72 -22.42 -9.28 19.44
N LYS A 73 -21.93 -9.50 18.21
CA LYS A 73 -21.29 -8.45 17.43
C LYS A 73 -22.20 -7.22 17.32
N PRO A 74 -21.72 -6.02 17.71
CA PRO A 74 -22.50 -4.79 17.55
C PRO A 74 -22.89 -4.55 16.10
N GLU A 75 -24.13 -4.11 15.83
CA GLU A 75 -24.64 -3.82 14.48
C GLU A 75 -23.73 -2.88 13.68
N LEU A 76 -23.12 -1.90 14.33
CA LEU A 76 -22.19 -0.97 13.71
C LEU A 76 -20.93 -1.65 13.09
N TYR A 77 -20.61 -2.90 13.46
CA TYR A 77 -19.51 -3.67 12.86
C TYR A 77 -19.85 -4.25 11.49
N ASN A 78 -21.12 -4.20 11.08
CA ASN A 78 -21.54 -4.59 9.72
C ASN A 78 -21.27 -3.49 8.68
N THR A 79 -20.62 -2.39 9.07
CA THR A 79 -20.29 -1.27 8.20
C THR A 79 -18.80 -0.93 8.29
N PRO A 80 -18.20 -0.37 7.23
CA PRO A 80 -16.81 0.06 7.25
C PRO A 80 -16.52 1.05 8.37
N ARG A 81 -15.42 0.85 9.10
CA ARG A 81 -15.04 1.72 10.23
C ARG A 81 -13.64 2.29 10.03
N ILE A 82 -13.52 3.61 10.02
CA ILE A 82 -12.23 4.31 10.05
C ILE A 82 -11.64 4.13 11.46
N TYR A 83 -10.37 3.77 11.54
CA TYR A 83 -9.65 3.66 12.81
C TYR A 83 -8.32 4.41 12.77
N GLY A 84 -7.58 4.43 13.87
CA GLY A 84 -6.33 5.18 13.92
C GLY A 84 -6.51 6.70 13.81
N LEU A 85 -7.64 7.23 14.31
CA LEU A 85 -8.04 8.64 14.21
C LEU A 85 -7.03 9.62 14.85
N ASN A 86 -6.14 9.11 15.71
CA ASN A 86 -5.05 9.89 16.31
C ASN A 86 -3.84 10.07 15.37
N LEU A 87 -3.89 9.53 14.15
CA LEU A 87 -2.81 9.54 13.14
C LEU A 87 -1.47 8.98 13.66
N LYS A 88 -1.52 8.02 14.60
CA LYS A 88 -0.34 7.37 15.22
C LYS A 88 -0.33 5.86 14.98
N HIS A 89 -0.57 5.45 13.75
CA HIS A 89 -0.55 4.04 13.41
C HIS A 89 0.89 3.47 13.42
N LYS A 90 1.06 2.24 13.93
CA LYS A 90 2.36 1.57 14.05
C LYS A 90 3.11 1.37 12.72
N HIS A 91 2.43 1.40 11.56
CA HIS A 91 3.05 1.28 10.25
C HIS A 91 3.58 2.60 9.67
N LEU A 92 3.26 3.75 10.26
CA LEU A 92 3.72 5.05 9.75
C LEU A 92 5.25 5.19 9.73
N PRO A 93 5.98 4.81 10.82
CA PRO A 93 7.45 4.84 10.79
C PRO A 93 8.04 3.93 9.72
N GLU A 94 7.40 2.81 9.43
CA GLU A 94 7.79 1.86 8.39
C GLU A 94 7.63 2.46 6.99
N MET A 95 6.45 3.02 6.70
CA MET A 95 6.14 3.71 5.45
C MET A 95 7.14 4.84 5.18
N GLN A 96 7.36 5.70 6.18
CA GLN A 96 8.27 6.83 6.08
C GLN A 96 9.71 6.39 5.85
N LYS A 97 10.23 5.52 6.73
CA LYS A 97 11.65 5.15 6.74
C LYS A 97 12.04 4.35 5.50
N ILE A 98 11.22 3.38 5.10
CA ILE A 98 11.55 2.50 3.98
C ILE A 98 11.48 3.27 2.65
N CYS A 99 10.51 4.16 2.49
CA CYS A 99 10.43 5.02 1.30
C CYS A 99 11.42 6.19 1.33
N GLY A 100 12.04 6.48 2.48
CA GLY A 100 12.97 7.62 2.61
C GLY A 100 12.27 8.98 2.58
N LEU A 101 11.02 9.05 3.05
CA LEU A 101 10.25 10.30 3.12
C LEU A 101 10.67 11.14 4.33
N ASP A 102 10.68 12.45 4.19
CA ASP A 102 10.99 13.40 5.26
C ASP A 102 9.85 13.51 6.29
N VAL A 103 8.62 13.29 5.82
CA VAL A 103 7.41 13.29 6.66
C VAL A 103 6.61 12.00 6.49
N PRO A 104 5.94 11.50 7.54
CA PRO A 104 5.08 10.33 7.40
C PRO A 104 3.84 10.68 6.56
N PRO A 105 3.28 9.73 5.79
CA PRO A 105 2.04 9.97 5.06
C PRO A 105 0.85 10.18 6.02
N VAL A 106 -0.15 10.92 5.56
CA VAL A 106 -1.47 10.95 6.22
C VAL A 106 -2.18 9.63 5.88
N PHE A 107 -2.40 8.81 6.90
CA PHE A 107 -2.89 7.45 6.75
C PHE A 107 -4.31 7.30 7.28
N CYS A 108 -5.23 6.85 6.43
CA CYS A 108 -6.62 6.59 6.74
C CYS A 108 -6.94 5.09 6.57
N PRO A 109 -6.75 4.26 7.60
CA PRO A 109 -7.11 2.85 7.56
C PRO A 109 -8.60 2.65 7.86
N ILE A 110 -9.23 1.72 7.12
CA ILE A 110 -10.62 1.33 7.28
C ILE A 110 -10.71 -0.17 7.39
N VAL A 111 -11.33 -0.66 8.45
CA VAL A 111 -11.69 -2.08 8.61
C VAL A 111 -13.15 -2.28 8.23
N ASP A 112 -13.44 -3.39 7.56
CA ASP A 112 -14.77 -3.73 7.13
C ASP A 112 -15.11 -5.19 7.45
N ASP A 113 -16.40 -5.56 7.34
CA ASP A 113 -16.97 -6.84 7.74
C ASP A 113 -16.70 -7.94 6.69
N TYR A 114 -15.42 -8.18 6.40
CA TYR A 114 -14.96 -9.36 5.69
C TYR A 114 -13.66 -9.88 6.32
N TYR A 115 -13.42 -11.18 6.22
CA TYR A 115 -12.34 -11.83 6.96
C TYR A 115 -10.96 -11.32 6.55
N LYS A 116 -10.59 -11.40 5.26
CA LYS A 116 -9.26 -11.06 4.75
C LYS A 116 -9.29 -10.44 3.36
N GLY A 117 -8.29 -9.62 3.09
CA GLY A 117 -8.11 -8.87 1.86
C GLY A 117 -7.76 -7.42 2.19
N MET A 118 -7.15 -6.75 1.23
CA MET A 118 -6.71 -5.36 1.41
C MET A 118 -6.63 -4.65 0.07
N ALA A 119 -7.11 -3.40 0.04
CA ALA A 119 -6.87 -2.45 -1.04
C ALA A 119 -6.26 -1.18 -0.45
N VAL A 120 -5.05 -0.84 -0.88
CA VAL A 120 -4.34 0.36 -0.44
C VAL A 120 -4.26 1.33 -1.60
N THR A 121 -4.71 2.55 -1.40
CA THR A 121 -4.72 3.60 -2.42
C THR A 121 -3.84 4.75 -1.99
N VAL A 122 -2.87 5.12 -2.81
CA VAL A 122 -2.07 6.33 -2.67
C VAL A 122 -2.57 7.33 -3.71
N MET A 123 -3.02 8.48 -3.24
CA MET A 123 -3.56 9.54 -4.10
C MET A 123 -2.48 10.59 -4.37
N LEU A 124 -2.22 10.88 -5.63
CA LEU A 124 -1.17 11.80 -6.04
C LEU A 124 -1.75 13.02 -6.76
N GLN A 125 -1.28 14.20 -6.38
CA GLN A 125 -1.40 15.43 -7.16
C GLN A 125 -0.14 15.54 -8.03
N ASN A 126 -0.28 15.35 -9.33
CA ASN A 126 0.86 15.24 -10.23
C ASN A 126 1.72 16.52 -10.27
N SER A 127 1.11 17.69 -10.04
CA SER A 127 1.81 18.98 -9.91
C SER A 127 2.76 19.07 -8.71
N MET A 128 2.62 18.20 -7.70
CA MET A 128 3.52 18.09 -6.56
C MET A 128 4.72 17.17 -6.84
N LEU A 129 4.71 16.48 -7.97
CA LEU A 129 5.75 15.55 -8.38
C LEU A 129 6.76 16.24 -9.30
N LYS A 130 8.00 15.77 -9.29
CA LYS A 130 9.05 16.34 -10.13
C LYS A 130 8.74 16.12 -11.60
N GLY A 131 8.66 17.22 -12.34
CA GLY A 131 8.39 17.18 -13.79
C GLY A 131 6.92 17.07 -14.15
N ASN A 132 6.00 17.10 -13.17
CA ASN A 132 4.56 16.99 -13.38
C ASN A 132 4.19 15.77 -14.26
N PRO A 133 4.58 14.53 -13.86
CA PRO A 133 4.37 13.32 -14.65
C PRO A 133 2.86 13.05 -14.83
N THR A 134 2.53 12.44 -15.95
CA THR A 134 1.17 11.91 -16.17
C THR A 134 0.95 10.59 -15.42
N ALA A 135 -0.30 10.15 -15.28
CA ALA A 135 -0.60 8.82 -14.75
C ALA A 135 0.09 7.70 -15.56
N LYS A 136 0.24 7.90 -16.86
CA LYS A 136 0.96 6.96 -17.72
C LYS A 136 2.45 6.91 -17.41
N ASP A 137 3.10 8.04 -17.16
CA ASP A 137 4.53 8.07 -16.78
C ASP A 137 4.76 7.35 -15.44
N ILE A 138 3.84 7.54 -14.49
CA ILE A 138 3.86 6.85 -13.19
C ILE A 138 3.68 5.34 -13.38
N HIS A 139 2.73 4.94 -14.21
CA HIS A 139 2.53 3.54 -14.56
C HIS A 139 3.78 2.92 -15.19
N GLU A 140 4.38 3.57 -16.20
CA GLU A 140 5.57 3.08 -16.90
C GLU A 140 6.76 2.94 -15.94
N ALA A 141 6.94 3.88 -15.02
CA ALA A 141 7.97 3.79 -13.99
C ALA A 141 7.79 2.57 -13.07
N LEU A 142 6.56 2.31 -12.63
CA LEU A 142 6.24 1.14 -11.80
C LEU A 142 6.36 -0.16 -12.58
N ALA A 143 5.86 -0.21 -13.81
CA ALA A 143 5.95 -1.37 -14.68
C ALA A 143 7.41 -1.76 -14.96
N ALA A 144 8.26 -0.79 -15.27
CA ALA A 144 9.68 -1.01 -15.49
C ALA A 144 10.40 -1.49 -14.22
N HIS A 145 10.06 -0.93 -13.04
CA HIS A 145 10.67 -1.33 -11.78
C HIS A 145 10.34 -2.78 -11.39
N TYR A 146 9.11 -3.21 -11.61
CA TYR A 146 8.63 -4.54 -11.23
C TYR A 146 8.67 -5.56 -12.37
N ASP A 147 9.25 -5.21 -13.53
CA ASP A 147 9.41 -6.18 -14.62
C ASP A 147 10.20 -7.41 -14.15
N GLY A 148 9.70 -8.60 -14.49
CA GLY A 148 10.29 -9.88 -14.09
C GLY A 148 10.17 -10.23 -12.59
N LYS A 149 9.55 -9.39 -11.73
CA LYS A 149 9.29 -9.74 -10.33
C LYS A 149 8.10 -10.69 -10.22
N LYS A 150 8.22 -11.72 -9.36
CA LYS A 150 7.23 -12.81 -9.30
C LYS A 150 6.02 -12.46 -8.43
N VAL A 151 6.21 -11.65 -7.38
CA VAL A 151 5.18 -11.41 -6.36
C VAL A 151 4.51 -10.04 -6.49
N VAL A 152 5.03 -9.15 -7.35
CA VAL A 152 4.42 -7.86 -7.66
C VAL A 152 4.10 -7.82 -9.14
N LYS A 153 2.84 -7.59 -9.48
CA LYS A 153 2.36 -7.44 -10.84
C LYS A 153 1.78 -6.04 -11.04
N VAL A 154 2.23 -5.35 -12.06
CA VAL A 154 1.62 -4.09 -12.50
C VAL A 154 0.67 -4.39 -13.64
N HIS A 155 -0.60 -4.01 -13.50
CA HIS A 155 -1.60 -4.15 -14.56
C HIS A 155 -1.30 -3.20 -15.71
N PRO A 156 -1.73 -3.52 -16.94
CA PRO A 156 -1.63 -2.59 -18.07
C PRO A 156 -2.28 -1.25 -17.74
N PHE A 157 -1.74 -0.17 -18.27
CA PHE A 157 -2.36 1.15 -18.14
C PHE A 157 -3.75 1.18 -18.82
N GLY A 158 -4.70 1.86 -18.18
CA GLY A 158 -6.09 1.87 -18.65
C GLY A 158 -6.88 0.67 -18.14
N TYR A 159 -6.70 0.31 -16.87
CA TYR A 159 -7.49 -0.73 -16.21
C TYR A 159 -8.99 -0.47 -16.37
N GLU A 160 -9.68 -1.39 -17.04
CA GLU A 160 -11.04 -1.17 -17.54
C GLU A 160 -12.14 -1.29 -16.45
N ASP A 161 -11.90 -2.12 -15.41
CA ASP A 161 -12.87 -2.27 -14.34
C ASP A 161 -12.89 -0.99 -13.49
N PRO A 162 -14.04 -0.32 -13.34
CA PRO A 162 -14.13 0.90 -12.55
C PRO A 162 -14.02 0.66 -11.04
N MET A 163 -13.99 -0.59 -10.60
CA MET A 163 -13.98 -0.97 -9.18
C MET A 163 -12.89 -2.02 -8.87
N ILE A 164 -12.26 -1.86 -7.72
CA ILE A 164 -11.30 -2.84 -7.19
C ILE A 164 -11.83 -3.36 -5.86
N ALA A 165 -12.10 -4.64 -5.79
CA ALA A 165 -12.52 -5.27 -4.55
C ALA A 165 -11.32 -5.61 -3.66
N ALA A 166 -11.35 -5.21 -2.40
CA ALA A 166 -10.27 -5.49 -1.44
C ALA A 166 -10.01 -6.98 -1.22
N GLY A 167 -10.99 -7.85 -1.48
CA GLY A 167 -10.87 -9.30 -1.36
C GLY A 167 -10.20 -10.01 -2.53
N THR A 168 -9.95 -9.35 -3.67
CA THR A 168 -9.48 -9.99 -4.92
C THR A 168 -8.20 -10.80 -4.74
N MET A 169 -7.28 -10.31 -3.90
CA MET A 169 -5.99 -10.97 -3.64
C MET A 169 -6.00 -11.80 -2.35
N ALA A 170 -7.15 -12.00 -1.72
CA ALA A 170 -7.23 -12.78 -0.49
C ALA A 170 -6.78 -14.24 -0.71
N GLY A 171 -5.82 -14.70 0.09
CA GLY A 171 -5.24 -16.05 -0.01
C GLY A 171 -4.17 -16.24 -1.08
N LYS A 172 -3.74 -15.17 -1.73
CA LYS A 172 -2.59 -15.18 -2.66
C LYS A 172 -1.37 -14.56 -2.00
N ASP A 173 -0.19 -15.01 -2.37
CA ASP A 173 1.10 -14.51 -1.86
C ASP A 173 1.72 -13.49 -2.82
N SER A 174 0.88 -12.72 -3.52
CA SER A 174 1.27 -11.71 -4.49
C SER A 174 0.47 -10.43 -4.30
N MET A 175 0.95 -9.35 -4.90
CA MET A 175 0.31 -8.04 -4.93
C MET A 175 0.11 -7.60 -6.38
N GLU A 176 -1.02 -6.99 -6.64
CA GLU A 176 -1.32 -6.37 -7.94
C GLU A 176 -1.39 -4.85 -7.77
N LEU A 177 -0.74 -4.12 -8.68
CA LEU A 177 -0.76 -2.67 -8.75
C LEU A 177 -1.59 -2.22 -9.95
N VAL A 178 -2.46 -1.26 -9.71
CA VAL A 178 -3.25 -0.58 -10.73
C VAL A 178 -2.94 0.91 -10.64
N VAL A 179 -2.63 1.53 -11.77
CA VAL A 179 -2.41 2.97 -11.87
C VAL A 179 -3.50 3.55 -12.77
N ASN A 180 -4.33 4.38 -12.19
CA ASN A 180 -5.39 5.10 -12.87
C ASN A 180 -5.30 6.59 -12.57
N GLY A 181 -5.80 7.41 -13.47
CA GLY A 181 -5.78 8.84 -13.28
C GLY A 181 -6.31 9.59 -14.49
N HIS A 182 -6.36 10.89 -14.36
CA HIS A 182 -6.63 11.84 -15.43
C HIS A 182 -5.60 12.97 -15.40
N GLU A 183 -5.75 14.00 -16.23
CA GLU A 183 -4.84 15.14 -16.22
C GLU A 183 -4.70 15.74 -14.80
N GLY A 184 -3.49 15.68 -14.25
CA GLY A 184 -3.12 16.28 -12.97
C GLY A 184 -3.31 15.42 -11.71
N GLN A 185 -3.96 14.26 -11.78
CA GLN A 185 -4.18 13.38 -10.62
C GLN A 185 -4.01 11.91 -10.97
N THR A 186 -3.37 11.20 -10.07
CA THR A 186 -3.12 9.75 -10.19
C THR A 186 -3.37 9.06 -8.86
#